data_bc9523231968b1814722c14e8dd9af68
#
_entry.id   bc9523231968b1814722c14e8dd9af68
#
_cell.length_a   1.000
_cell.length_b   1.000
_cell.length_c   1.000
_cell.angle_alpha   90.00
_cell.angle_beta   90.00
_cell.angle_gamma   90.00
#
_symmetry.space_group_name_H-M   'P 1'
#
loop_
_entity.id
_entity.type
_entity.pdbx_description
1 polymer ?
#
loop_
_entity_poly.entity_id
_entity_poly.type
_entity_poly.pdbx_seq_one_letter_code
_entity_poly.pdbx_strand_id
1 'polypeptide(L)'
;MKSFTDEPGGGTSLRAFRGRLFRKYVAMFVAAVCLALVTGGAIDIWFTYYEQKALLARIQRGEAEFAAARISQFVKEIEGQMAWATLVPWNASMSEVWRFDAVRLLRQVPAITELAQLDAAGRELFRVSRDAMDVIASEADYSHDPVFVQAMANHVFYGPVYFVNGSEPYMTLAIAGSRHNLGVTVGTVNLKFIWDVVSRIKIGEGGHAHVVDANGRLIAHPDISLVLRNTDMSGLPQVRAGREPQAAADQSLAAVDLGGKPVLSAHATVAPLNWRVFVELPISEAYAPLYNSIMRSAVLLLAALALAFFAGLFLARQMVVPIRALHNGAARIGRGDLGHRISIRTSDELEALGDEFNKMAARLQESYATLEHKVEERTRQLEVANLAKSRFLAAASHDLRQPTTTPPLLV
;
A
#
# COMPACT_ATOMS: atom_id res chain seq x y z
N MET A 1 6.25 -42.24 67.15
CA MET A 1 7.21 -41.19 66.86
C MET A 1 7.74 -41.39 65.45
N LYS A 2 7.26 -40.59 64.53
CA LYS A 2 7.86 -40.09 63.32
C LYS A 2 6.79 -39.68 62.33
N SER A 3 6.84 -38.48 62.04
CA SER A 3 6.02 -37.69 61.16
C SER A 3 5.98 -38.20 59.72
N PHE A 4 4.79 -38.17 59.15
CA PHE A 4 4.58 -38.24 57.69
C PHE A 4 4.02 -36.88 57.26
N THR A 5 4.85 -36.11 56.62
CA THR A 5 4.48 -35.04 55.72
C THR A 5 5.19 -35.30 54.44
N ASP A 6 4.46 -35.60 53.38
CA ASP A 6 4.90 -35.31 52.02
C ASP A 6 3.66 -35.20 51.11
N GLU A 7 3.24 -33.98 50.89
CA GLU A 7 2.41 -33.63 49.76
C GLU A 7 3.28 -33.49 48.51
N PRO A 8 2.98 -34.12 47.42
CA PRO A 8 3.60 -33.76 46.16
C PRO A 8 2.76 -32.65 45.48
N GLY A 9 3.37 -31.49 45.46
CA GLY A 9 2.90 -30.32 44.71
C GLY A 9 2.48 -30.62 43.30
N GLY A 10 1.38 -30.02 42.92
CA GLY A 10 0.82 -30.00 41.58
C GLY A 10 1.73 -29.31 40.55
N GLY A 11 2.73 -30.02 40.10
CA GLY A 11 3.46 -29.68 38.88
C GLY A 11 2.62 -30.13 37.67
N THR A 12 1.64 -29.33 37.26
CA THR A 12 0.92 -29.53 35.98
C THR A 12 1.91 -29.42 34.84
N SER A 13 2.34 -30.53 34.45
CA SER A 13 3.40 -30.79 33.50
C SER A 13 3.15 -30.23 32.10
N LEU A 14 3.96 -29.29 31.72
CA LEU A 14 4.32 -28.96 30.32
C LEU A 14 4.82 -30.17 29.51
N ARG A 15 4.86 -31.35 30.07
CA ARG A 15 5.32 -32.61 29.45
C ARG A 15 4.28 -33.28 28.53
N ALA A 16 3.02 -32.81 28.48
CA ALA A 16 1.96 -33.42 27.67
C ALA A 16 2.09 -33.17 26.16
N PHE A 17 2.96 -32.25 25.73
CA PHE A 17 3.12 -31.84 24.32
C PHE A 17 4.08 -32.66 23.45
N ARG A 18 4.59 -33.79 23.92
CA ARG A 18 5.68 -34.55 23.25
C ARG A 18 5.25 -35.63 22.25
N GLY A 19 4.00 -35.65 21.77
CA GLY A 19 3.60 -36.64 20.75
C GLY A 19 3.97 -36.21 19.33
N ARG A 20 4.68 -37.07 18.60
CA ARG A 20 5.07 -36.82 17.20
C ARG A 20 3.88 -36.47 16.28
N LEU A 21 2.74 -37.13 16.44
CA LEU A 21 1.52 -36.90 15.69
C LEU A 21 0.95 -35.50 15.95
N PHE A 22 0.81 -35.12 17.22
CA PHE A 22 0.31 -33.80 17.62
C PHE A 22 1.12 -32.67 16.94
N ARG A 23 2.43 -32.72 17.10
CA ARG A 23 3.32 -31.68 16.52
C ARG A 23 3.23 -31.64 15.01
N LYS A 24 3.10 -32.80 14.34
CA LYS A 24 3.02 -32.88 12.89
C LYS A 24 1.73 -32.23 12.34
N TYR A 25 0.58 -32.57 12.88
CA TYR A 25 -0.70 -32.04 12.37
C TYR A 25 -0.93 -30.58 12.76
N VAL A 26 -0.61 -30.17 13.98
CA VAL A 26 -0.68 -28.75 14.38
C VAL A 26 0.28 -27.91 13.57
N ALA A 27 1.52 -28.34 13.41
CA ALA A 27 2.50 -27.62 12.61
C ALA A 27 2.06 -27.52 11.14
N MET A 28 1.52 -28.60 10.56
CA MET A 28 1.04 -28.59 9.17
C MET A 28 -0.18 -27.66 9.01
N PHE A 29 -1.13 -27.69 9.92
CA PHE A 29 -2.30 -26.80 9.88
C PHE A 29 -1.91 -25.34 10.05
N VAL A 30 -1.11 -25.02 11.07
CA VAL A 30 -0.61 -23.67 11.32
C VAL A 30 0.23 -23.19 10.13
N ALA A 31 1.11 -24.04 9.58
CA ALA A 31 1.92 -23.68 8.42
C ALA A 31 1.07 -23.39 7.17
N ALA A 32 0.02 -24.18 6.91
CA ALA A 32 -0.88 -23.96 5.78
C ALA A 32 -1.66 -22.63 5.92
N VAL A 33 -2.18 -22.36 7.12
CA VAL A 33 -2.89 -21.10 7.40
C VAL A 33 -1.93 -19.91 7.33
N CYS A 34 -0.73 -20.02 7.93
CA CYS A 34 0.27 -18.97 7.84
C CYS A 34 0.69 -18.69 6.40
N LEU A 35 0.90 -19.73 5.59
CA LEU A 35 1.25 -19.57 4.18
C LEU A 35 0.15 -18.85 3.41
N ALA A 36 -1.11 -19.21 3.61
CA ALA A 36 -2.25 -18.57 2.97
C ALA A 36 -2.38 -17.09 3.37
N LEU A 37 -2.23 -16.78 4.66
CA LEU A 37 -2.31 -15.41 5.16
C LEU A 37 -1.13 -14.54 4.69
N VAL A 38 0.09 -15.07 4.70
CA VAL A 38 1.29 -14.34 4.25
C VAL A 38 1.23 -14.09 2.74
N THR A 39 0.85 -15.09 1.95
CA THR A 39 0.68 -14.91 0.49
C THR A 39 -0.43 -13.92 0.17
N GLY A 40 -1.59 -14.01 0.81
CA GLY A 40 -2.66 -13.05 0.64
C GLY A 40 -2.25 -11.63 1.03
N GLY A 41 -1.61 -11.46 2.19
CA GLY A 41 -1.11 -10.15 2.63
C GLY A 41 -0.01 -9.56 1.72
N ALA A 42 0.89 -10.39 1.19
CA ALA A 42 1.90 -9.94 0.24
C ALA A 42 1.29 -9.47 -1.08
N ILE A 43 0.28 -10.18 -1.59
CA ILE A 43 -0.45 -9.81 -2.80
C ILE A 43 -1.21 -8.49 -2.57
N ASP A 44 -1.91 -8.33 -1.44
CA ASP A 44 -2.63 -7.10 -1.09
C ASP A 44 -1.70 -5.88 -1.02
N ILE A 45 -0.56 -6.01 -0.35
CA ILE A 45 0.45 -4.94 -0.27
C ILE A 45 1.00 -4.61 -1.66
N TRP A 46 1.26 -5.60 -2.50
CA TRP A 46 1.73 -5.41 -3.88
C TRP A 46 0.72 -4.61 -4.70
N PHE A 47 -0.54 -5.00 -4.72
CA PHE A 47 -1.59 -4.28 -5.46
C PHE A 47 -1.79 -2.86 -4.93
N THR A 48 -1.88 -2.69 -3.62
CA THR A 48 -2.03 -1.37 -2.97
C THR A 48 -0.87 -0.43 -3.33
N TYR A 49 0.36 -0.94 -3.36
CA TYR A 49 1.53 -0.14 -3.75
C TYR A 49 1.43 0.38 -5.19
N TYR A 50 1.12 -0.50 -6.14
CA TYR A 50 1.04 -0.12 -7.56
C TYR A 50 -0.15 0.78 -7.84
N GLU A 51 -1.30 0.51 -7.24
CA GLU A 51 -2.51 1.32 -7.41
C GLU A 51 -2.32 2.73 -6.85
N GLN A 52 -1.78 2.88 -5.65
CA GLN A 52 -1.52 4.18 -5.06
C GLN A 52 -0.48 4.99 -5.83
N LYS A 53 0.58 4.35 -6.30
CA LYS A 53 1.58 5.01 -7.15
C LYS A 53 0.96 5.55 -8.44
N ALA A 54 0.13 4.77 -9.11
CA ALA A 54 -0.57 5.19 -10.33
C ALA A 54 -1.58 6.32 -10.06
N LEU A 55 -2.29 6.26 -8.93
CA LEU A 55 -3.24 7.31 -8.54
C LEU A 55 -2.53 8.65 -8.27
N LEU A 56 -1.45 8.63 -7.51
CA LEU A 56 -0.66 9.85 -7.22
C LEU A 56 -0.11 10.47 -8.51
N ALA A 57 0.41 9.65 -9.41
CA ALA A 57 0.91 10.13 -10.70
C ALA A 57 -0.20 10.81 -11.53
N ARG A 58 -1.41 10.24 -11.55
CA ARG A 58 -2.57 10.83 -12.24
C ARG A 58 -3.01 12.15 -11.61
N ILE A 59 -3.06 12.24 -10.29
CA ILE A 59 -3.43 13.48 -9.57
C ILE A 59 -2.41 14.58 -9.89
N GLN A 60 -1.12 14.32 -9.70
CA GLN A 60 -0.07 15.32 -9.97
C GLN A 60 -0.09 15.79 -11.42
N ARG A 61 -0.26 14.87 -12.36
CA ARG A 61 -0.36 15.20 -13.78
C ARG A 61 -1.61 16.03 -14.08
N GLY A 62 -2.77 15.64 -13.54
CA GLY A 62 -4.01 16.38 -13.71
C GLY A 62 -3.90 17.83 -13.21
N GLU A 63 -3.24 18.05 -12.07
CA GLU A 63 -3.00 19.40 -11.56
C GLU A 63 -2.01 20.18 -12.44
N ALA A 64 -0.97 19.55 -12.95
CA ALA A 64 -0.03 20.19 -13.86
C ALA A 64 -0.71 20.57 -15.19
N GLU A 65 -1.51 19.68 -15.77
CA GLU A 65 -2.29 19.92 -16.99
C GLU A 65 -3.33 21.03 -16.80
N PHE A 66 -4.03 21.01 -15.67
CA PHE A 66 -5.00 22.07 -15.32
C PHE A 66 -4.34 23.44 -15.21
N ALA A 67 -3.20 23.53 -14.51
CA ALA A 67 -2.45 24.76 -14.39
C ALA A 67 -1.93 25.24 -15.76
N ALA A 68 -1.36 24.31 -16.55
CA ALA A 68 -0.87 24.64 -17.89
C ALA A 68 -2.01 25.14 -18.80
N ALA A 69 -3.17 24.52 -18.76
CA ALA A 69 -4.34 24.96 -19.51
C ALA A 69 -4.83 26.36 -19.08
N ARG A 70 -4.86 26.63 -17.77
CA ARG A 70 -5.24 27.94 -17.24
C ARG A 70 -4.28 29.06 -17.66
N ILE A 71 -2.98 28.79 -17.61
CA ILE A 71 -1.94 29.75 -18.06
C ILE A 71 -2.04 29.95 -19.59
N SER A 72 -2.20 28.88 -20.35
CA SER A 72 -2.41 28.94 -21.80
C SER A 72 -3.64 29.78 -22.18
N GLN A 73 -4.75 29.55 -21.48
CA GLN A 73 -6.00 30.34 -21.71
C GLN A 73 -5.80 31.80 -21.39
N PHE A 74 -5.15 32.14 -20.28
CA PHE A 74 -4.85 33.51 -19.90
C PHE A 74 -4.03 34.23 -20.97
N VAL A 75 -2.96 33.60 -21.47
CA VAL A 75 -2.12 34.17 -22.52
C VAL A 75 -2.89 34.38 -23.83
N LYS A 76 -3.68 33.39 -24.25
CA LYS A 76 -4.51 33.47 -25.45
C LYS A 76 -5.61 34.51 -25.33
N GLU A 77 -6.17 34.73 -24.15
CA GLU A 77 -7.14 35.79 -23.92
C GLU A 77 -6.51 37.13 -24.08
N ILE A 78 -5.33 37.39 -23.53
CA ILE A 78 -4.60 38.63 -23.71
C ILE A 78 -4.23 38.83 -25.19
N GLU A 79 -3.74 37.78 -25.86
CA GLU A 79 -3.48 37.81 -27.30
C GLU A 79 -4.70 38.22 -28.10
N GLY A 80 -5.86 37.59 -27.84
CA GLY A 80 -7.12 37.91 -28.49
C GLY A 80 -7.58 39.36 -28.23
N GLN A 81 -7.44 39.87 -27.02
CA GLN A 81 -7.75 41.23 -26.65
C GLN A 81 -6.85 42.25 -27.36
N MET A 82 -5.55 41.97 -27.43
CA MET A 82 -4.58 42.82 -28.15
C MET A 82 -4.77 42.75 -29.66
N ALA A 83 -5.13 41.60 -30.23
CA ALA A 83 -5.36 41.44 -31.67
C ALA A 83 -6.48 42.35 -32.18
N TRP A 84 -7.51 42.62 -31.37
CA TRP A 84 -8.54 43.59 -31.72
C TRP A 84 -7.99 45.01 -31.91
N ALA A 85 -7.00 45.43 -31.10
CA ALA A 85 -6.36 46.74 -31.23
C ALA A 85 -5.56 46.88 -32.53
N THR A 86 -5.08 45.79 -33.14
CA THR A 86 -4.32 45.78 -34.39
C THR A 86 -5.20 45.88 -35.64
N LEU A 87 -6.53 45.72 -35.53
CA LEU A 87 -7.42 45.72 -36.67
C LEU A 87 -7.72 47.13 -37.21
N VAL A 88 -7.48 48.18 -36.42
CA VAL A 88 -7.72 49.56 -36.81
C VAL A 88 -6.50 50.11 -37.54
N PRO A 89 -6.59 50.54 -38.83
CA PRO A 89 -5.49 51.13 -39.52
C PRO A 89 -5.06 52.42 -38.86
N TRP A 90 -3.78 52.56 -38.58
CA TRP A 90 -3.24 53.78 -38.08
C TRP A 90 -3.22 54.86 -39.16
N ASN A 91 -3.79 56.01 -38.89
CA ASN A 91 -3.50 57.26 -39.57
C ASN A 91 -3.44 58.42 -38.56
N ALA A 92 -2.73 59.47 -38.87
CA ALA A 92 -2.48 60.59 -37.95
C ALA A 92 -3.74 61.30 -37.48
N SER A 93 -4.87 61.25 -38.26
CA SER A 93 -6.15 61.81 -37.92
C SER A 93 -6.98 60.97 -36.94
N MET A 94 -6.56 59.71 -36.68
CA MET A 94 -7.26 58.79 -35.76
C MET A 94 -6.45 58.52 -34.46
N SER A 95 -5.41 59.27 -34.21
CA SER A 95 -4.58 59.08 -33.01
C SER A 95 -5.36 59.16 -31.70
N GLU A 96 -6.32 60.06 -31.59
CA GLU A 96 -7.15 60.22 -30.41
C GLU A 96 -8.09 59.03 -30.21
N VAL A 97 -8.67 58.46 -31.29
CA VAL A 97 -9.56 57.29 -31.21
C VAL A 97 -8.75 56.07 -30.75
N TRP A 98 -7.59 55.86 -31.33
CA TRP A 98 -6.74 54.74 -30.95
C TRP A 98 -6.24 54.86 -29.50
N ARG A 99 -5.85 56.03 -29.06
CA ARG A 99 -5.49 56.32 -27.67
C ARG A 99 -6.64 55.99 -26.75
N PHE A 100 -7.89 56.39 -27.11
CA PHE A 100 -9.05 56.04 -26.33
C PHE A 100 -9.29 54.54 -26.23
N ASP A 101 -9.13 53.81 -27.32
CA ASP A 101 -9.26 52.34 -27.34
C ASP A 101 -8.14 51.67 -26.58
N ALA A 102 -6.90 52.14 -26.66
CA ALA A 102 -5.76 51.61 -25.88
C ALA A 102 -5.99 51.85 -24.38
N VAL A 103 -6.39 53.04 -23.95
CA VAL A 103 -6.71 53.33 -22.54
C VAL A 103 -7.88 52.47 -22.05
N ARG A 104 -8.88 52.25 -22.90
CA ARG A 104 -10.00 51.37 -22.61
C ARG A 104 -9.53 49.92 -22.41
N LEU A 105 -8.67 49.40 -23.30
CA LEU A 105 -8.09 48.05 -23.20
C LEU A 105 -7.25 47.89 -21.91
N LEU A 106 -6.39 48.83 -21.62
CA LEU A 106 -5.64 48.84 -20.38
C LEU A 106 -6.52 48.83 -19.13
N ARG A 107 -7.68 49.46 -19.14
CA ARG A 107 -8.66 49.44 -18.04
C ARG A 107 -9.39 48.11 -17.95
N GLN A 108 -9.77 47.52 -19.10
CA GLN A 108 -10.51 46.27 -19.15
C GLN A 108 -9.63 45.04 -18.83
N VAL A 109 -8.37 45.07 -19.22
CA VAL A 109 -7.42 43.99 -19.03
C VAL A 109 -6.28 44.44 -18.10
N PRO A 110 -6.44 44.27 -16.78
CA PRO A 110 -5.44 44.72 -15.80
C PRO A 110 -4.06 44.10 -15.96
N ALA A 111 -3.94 42.96 -16.62
CA ALA A 111 -2.69 42.32 -16.90
C ALA A 111 -1.82 43.05 -17.93
N ILE A 112 -2.44 43.85 -18.81
CA ILE A 112 -1.71 44.71 -19.77
C ILE A 112 -1.37 46.01 -19.08
N THR A 113 -0.08 46.29 -18.89
CA THR A 113 0.38 47.53 -18.20
C THR A 113 0.81 48.60 -19.16
N GLU A 114 1.23 48.23 -20.36
CA GLU A 114 1.69 49.17 -21.39
C GLU A 114 1.31 48.65 -22.77
N LEU A 115 0.95 49.57 -23.68
CA LEU A 115 0.61 49.26 -25.06
C LEU A 115 1.29 50.26 -25.97
N ALA A 116 2.11 49.77 -26.91
CA ALA A 116 2.78 50.59 -27.93
C ALA A 116 2.33 50.13 -29.33
N GLN A 117 2.21 51.10 -30.25
CA GLN A 117 1.92 50.83 -31.66
C GLN A 117 3.14 51.20 -32.48
N LEU A 118 3.60 50.22 -33.27
CA LEU A 118 4.68 50.42 -34.25
C LEU A 118 4.08 50.52 -35.66
N ASP A 119 4.67 51.33 -36.54
CA ASP A 119 4.30 51.33 -37.95
C ASP A 119 4.92 50.14 -38.71
N ALA A 120 4.61 50.00 -40.00
CA ALA A 120 5.15 48.94 -40.84
C ALA A 120 6.66 49.00 -41.06
N ALA A 121 7.31 50.12 -40.74
CA ALA A 121 8.77 50.26 -40.75
C ALA A 121 9.42 50.01 -39.39
N GLY A 122 8.62 49.73 -38.34
CA GLY A 122 9.12 49.48 -36.99
C GLY A 122 9.30 50.73 -36.14
N ARG A 123 8.80 51.88 -36.56
CA ARG A 123 8.90 53.11 -35.78
C ARG A 123 7.74 53.21 -34.81
N GLU A 124 8.02 53.58 -33.60
CA GLU A 124 6.97 53.76 -32.57
C GLU A 124 6.16 55.01 -32.86
N LEU A 125 4.85 54.81 -33.00
CA LEU A 125 3.93 55.90 -33.26
C LEU A 125 3.44 56.51 -31.95
N PHE A 126 3.16 55.69 -30.99
CA PHE A 126 2.80 56.13 -29.65
C PHE A 126 2.83 54.98 -28.67
N ARG A 127 2.87 55.35 -27.38
CA ARG A 127 2.83 54.41 -26.25
C ARG A 127 1.90 54.95 -25.17
N VAL A 128 1.03 54.09 -24.70
CA VAL A 128 0.17 54.33 -23.57
C VAL A 128 0.52 53.41 -22.44
N SER A 129 0.73 53.97 -21.25
CA SER A 129 1.13 53.23 -20.09
C SER A 129 0.14 53.47 -18.93
N ARG A 130 0.03 52.50 -18.05
CA ARG A 130 -0.78 52.65 -16.83
C ARG A 130 0.00 53.42 -15.76
N ASP A 131 1.31 53.20 -15.71
CA ASP A 131 2.16 53.65 -14.62
C ASP A 131 3.15 54.75 -15.05
N ALA A 132 3.12 55.16 -16.32
CA ALA A 132 3.95 56.22 -16.89
C ALA A 132 3.11 57.17 -17.75
N MET A 133 3.72 58.32 -18.12
CA MET A 133 3.10 59.27 -19.04
C MET A 133 2.94 58.68 -20.45
N ASP A 134 1.85 58.95 -21.12
CA ASP A 134 1.67 58.59 -22.52
C ASP A 134 2.69 59.30 -23.37
N VAL A 135 3.30 58.56 -24.30
CA VAL A 135 4.26 59.13 -25.27
C VAL A 135 3.61 59.11 -26.63
N ILE A 136 3.49 60.30 -27.26
CA ILE A 136 2.95 60.47 -28.59
C ILE A 136 4.07 60.94 -29.51
N ALA A 137 4.12 60.38 -30.73
CA ALA A 137 5.18 60.69 -31.72
C ALA A 137 6.60 60.37 -31.18
N SER A 138 6.77 59.17 -30.65
CA SER A 138 8.08 58.66 -30.24
C SER A 138 9.00 58.52 -31.45
N GLU A 139 10.28 58.85 -31.27
CA GLU A 139 11.31 58.64 -32.30
C GLU A 139 12.01 57.26 -32.15
N ALA A 140 11.48 56.41 -31.28
CA ALA A 140 12.07 55.07 -31.04
C ALA A 140 11.92 54.17 -32.28
N ASP A 141 13.02 53.59 -32.70
CA ASP A 141 13.13 52.69 -33.86
C ASP A 141 13.31 51.24 -33.40
N TYR A 142 12.30 50.43 -33.70
CA TYR A 142 12.26 48.98 -33.41
C TYR A 142 12.49 48.14 -34.67
N SER A 143 12.89 48.73 -35.82
CA SER A 143 13.03 48.01 -37.09
C SER A 143 13.98 46.79 -37.01
N HIS A 144 14.98 46.86 -36.14
CA HIS A 144 15.97 45.78 -35.88
C HIS A 144 15.73 45.04 -34.57
N ASP A 145 14.70 45.42 -33.82
CA ASP A 145 14.43 44.76 -32.55
C ASP A 145 13.80 43.39 -32.79
N PRO A 146 14.21 42.31 -32.09
CA PRO A 146 13.61 41.00 -32.17
C PRO A 146 12.09 41.00 -31.98
N VAL A 147 11.55 41.89 -31.16
CA VAL A 147 10.10 42.03 -30.91
C VAL A 147 9.36 42.34 -32.21
N PHE A 148 9.82 43.31 -33.00
CA PHE A 148 9.23 43.68 -34.26
C PHE A 148 9.48 42.66 -35.36
N VAL A 149 10.76 42.23 -35.52
CA VAL A 149 11.17 41.31 -36.60
C VAL A 149 10.44 39.95 -36.48
N GLN A 150 10.34 39.42 -35.27
CA GLN A 150 9.72 38.11 -35.05
C GLN A 150 8.18 38.22 -35.10
N ALA A 151 7.60 39.29 -34.61
CA ALA A 151 6.14 39.52 -34.74
C ALA A 151 5.72 39.62 -36.21
N MET A 152 6.48 40.33 -37.04
CA MET A 152 6.22 40.44 -38.47
C MET A 152 6.37 39.10 -39.21
N ALA A 153 7.33 38.24 -38.78
CA ALA A 153 7.57 36.93 -39.39
C ALA A 153 6.52 35.86 -38.96
N ASN A 154 6.15 35.85 -37.68
CA ASN A 154 5.35 34.78 -37.09
C ASN A 154 3.91 35.20 -36.69
N HIS A 155 3.49 36.44 -36.99
CA HIS A 155 2.28 37.12 -36.57
C HIS A 155 2.23 37.42 -35.05
N VAL A 156 2.74 36.56 -34.20
CA VAL A 156 2.78 36.75 -32.74
C VAL A 156 4.19 36.45 -32.24
N PHE A 157 4.66 37.31 -31.38
CA PHE A 157 5.93 37.14 -30.66
C PHE A 157 5.69 37.16 -29.16
N TYR A 158 6.17 36.14 -28.46
CA TYR A 158 6.19 36.04 -27.02
C TYR A 158 7.62 36.27 -26.55
N GLY A 159 7.86 37.40 -25.91
CA GLY A 159 9.20 37.78 -25.43
C GLY A 159 9.62 36.96 -24.19
N PRO A 160 10.86 37.02 -23.82
CA PRO A 160 11.34 36.41 -22.57
C PRO A 160 10.71 37.12 -21.36
N VAL A 161 10.63 36.37 -20.24
CA VAL A 161 10.19 36.95 -18.97
C VAL A 161 11.29 37.81 -18.37
N TYR A 162 10.94 38.99 -17.92
CA TYR A 162 11.82 39.91 -17.22
C TYR A 162 11.18 40.51 -15.98
N PHE A 163 11.97 41.09 -15.09
CA PHE A 163 11.48 41.63 -13.83
C PHE A 163 11.68 43.13 -13.79
N VAL A 164 10.60 43.87 -13.54
CA VAL A 164 10.64 45.33 -13.37
C VAL A 164 10.83 45.63 -11.87
N ASN A 165 11.81 46.44 -11.54
CA ASN A 165 12.12 46.84 -10.15
C ASN A 165 12.29 45.68 -9.16
N GLY A 166 12.56 44.47 -9.64
CA GLY A 166 12.76 43.30 -8.82
C GLY A 166 11.53 42.80 -8.08
N SER A 167 10.30 43.12 -8.55
CA SER A 167 9.08 42.82 -7.81
C SER A 167 8.14 41.88 -8.55
N GLU A 168 7.85 42.11 -9.82
CA GLU A 168 6.86 41.35 -10.57
C GLU A 168 7.42 40.87 -11.91
N PRO A 169 7.00 39.68 -12.39
CA PRO A 169 7.38 39.16 -13.69
C PRO A 169 6.52 39.78 -14.80
N TYR A 170 7.17 40.21 -15.86
CA TYR A 170 6.56 40.76 -17.07
C TYR A 170 7.00 40.00 -18.31
N MET A 171 6.20 40.06 -19.35
CA MET A 171 6.50 39.53 -20.66
C MET A 171 6.04 40.53 -21.73
N THR A 172 6.87 40.67 -22.76
CA THR A 172 6.45 41.43 -23.96
C THR A 172 5.71 40.53 -24.91
N LEU A 173 4.48 40.94 -25.30
CA LEU A 173 3.69 40.27 -26.31
C LEU A 173 3.55 41.25 -27.51
N ALA A 174 3.96 40.80 -28.68
CA ALA A 174 3.86 41.63 -29.89
C ALA A 174 3.00 40.89 -30.95
N ILE A 175 2.05 41.60 -31.55
CA ILE A 175 1.11 41.08 -32.54
C ILE A 175 1.16 41.94 -33.79
N ALA A 176 1.52 41.32 -34.92
CA ALA A 176 1.46 41.99 -36.23
C ALA A 176 0.04 42.05 -36.75
N GLY A 177 -0.33 43.17 -37.32
CA GLY A 177 -1.63 43.33 -37.99
C GLY A 177 -1.80 42.35 -39.13
N SER A 178 -3.03 41.93 -39.37
CA SER A 178 -3.40 40.97 -40.41
C SER A 178 -3.04 41.43 -41.84
N ARG A 179 -2.73 42.69 -42.03
CA ARG A 179 -2.23 43.25 -43.28
C ARG A 179 -0.86 43.87 -43.05
N HIS A 180 0.07 43.72 -43.99
CA HIS A 180 1.44 44.16 -43.88
C HIS A 180 1.64 45.67 -43.58
N ASN A 181 0.62 46.50 -43.85
CA ASN A 181 0.66 47.92 -43.63
C ASN A 181 0.10 48.38 -42.26
N LEU A 182 -0.32 47.43 -41.44
CA LEU A 182 -0.94 47.78 -40.15
C LEU A 182 0.08 47.91 -39.02
N GLY A 183 1.33 47.49 -39.26
CA GLY A 183 2.39 47.52 -38.23
C GLY A 183 2.24 46.45 -37.14
N VAL A 184 2.83 46.71 -35.96
CA VAL A 184 2.84 45.77 -34.82
C VAL A 184 2.34 46.49 -33.57
N THR A 185 1.42 45.85 -32.87
CA THR A 185 1.05 46.27 -31.53
C THR A 185 1.88 45.51 -30.51
N VAL A 186 2.58 46.21 -29.63
CA VAL A 186 3.40 45.64 -28.57
C VAL A 186 2.77 45.91 -27.23
N GLY A 187 2.59 44.89 -26.43
CA GLY A 187 2.05 44.98 -25.08
C GLY A 187 3.01 44.44 -24.03
N THR A 188 3.09 45.16 -22.93
CA THR A 188 3.76 44.66 -21.72
C THR A 188 2.72 43.99 -20.82
N VAL A 189 2.88 42.69 -20.59
CA VAL A 189 1.94 41.85 -19.81
C VAL A 189 2.55 41.48 -18.46
N ASN A 190 1.80 41.84 -17.40
CA ASN A 190 2.13 41.41 -16.04
C ASN A 190 1.70 39.96 -15.83
N LEU A 191 2.63 39.12 -15.39
CA LEU A 191 2.44 37.68 -15.21
C LEU A 191 2.03 37.30 -13.78
N LYS A 192 1.62 38.24 -12.95
CA LYS A 192 1.18 37.98 -11.56
C LYS A 192 0.07 36.92 -11.48
N PHE A 193 -0.81 36.88 -12.46
CA PHE A 193 -1.85 35.83 -12.55
C PHE A 193 -1.24 34.42 -12.54
N ILE A 194 -0.10 34.23 -13.19
CA ILE A 194 0.58 32.91 -13.23
C ILE A 194 1.06 32.54 -11.84
N TRP A 195 1.60 33.49 -11.09
CA TRP A 195 1.96 33.26 -9.67
C TRP A 195 0.73 32.92 -8.83
N ASP A 196 -0.41 33.59 -9.04
CA ASP A 196 -1.66 33.29 -8.34
C ASP A 196 -2.19 31.87 -8.64
N VAL A 197 -2.07 31.41 -9.89
CA VAL A 197 -2.43 30.05 -10.28
C VAL A 197 -1.55 29.02 -9.58
N VAL A 198 -0.24 29.24 -9.64
CA VAL A 198 0.78 28.32 -9.09
C VAL A 198 0.71 28.25 -7.56
N SER A 199 0.56 29.38 -6.88
CA SER A 199 0.53 29.44 -5.41
C SER A 199 -0.74 28.82 -4.80
N ARG A 200 -1.80 28.66 -5.58
CA ARG A 200 -3.05 28.00 -5.15
C ARG A 200 -3.01 26.47 -5.30
N ILE A 201 -2.07 25.95 -6.10
CA ILE A 201 -1.91 24.51 -6.27
C ILE A 201 -1.18 23.97 -5.06
N LYS A 202 -1.95 23.30 -4.19
CA LYS A 202 -1.44 22.60 -3.03
C LYS A 202 -1.80 21.13 -3.14
N ILE A 203 -0.80 20.27 -3.22
CA ILE A 203 -0.97 18.81 -3.18
C ILE A 203 -0.35 18.33 -1.88
N GLY A 204 -1.20 17.86 -0.96
CA GLY A 204 -0.79 17.57 0.41
C GLY A 204 -0.41 18.84 1.20
N GLU A 205 0.48 18.71 2.16
CA GLU A 205 0.95 19.82 2.99
C GLU A 205 2.22 20.47 2.47
N GLY A 206 3.15 19.67 1.94
CA GLY A 206 4.46 20.10 1.44
C GLY A 206 4.59 20.16 -0.06
N GLY A 207 3.57 19.69 -0.81
CA GLY A 207 3.60 19.74 -2.27
C GLY A 207 3.31 21.12 -2.82
N HIS A 208 3.96 21.45 -3.92
CA HIS A 208 3.83 22.75 -4.57
C HIS A 208 3.98 22.65 -6.09
N ALA A 209 3.56 23.70 -6.77
CA ALA A 209 3.77 23.83 -8.21
C ALA A 209 4.74 24.99 -8.50
N HIS A 210 5.43 24.89 -9.63
CA HIS A 210 6.26 25.97 -10.16
C HIS A 210 6.26 25.94 -11.69
N VAL A 211 6.61 27.07 -12.30
CA VAL A 211 6.66 27.24 -13.75
C VAL A 211 8.07 27.65 -14.16
N VAL A 212 8.57 26.99 -15.18
CA VAL A 212 9.85 27.37 -15.82
C VAL A 212 9.65 27.71 -17.29
N ASP A 213 10.50 28.57 -17.82
CA ASP A 213 10.56 28.89 -19.24
C ASP A 213 11.16 27.74 -20.08
N ALA A 214 11.25 27.94 -21.40
CA ALA A 214 11.88 26.98 -22.31
C ALA A 214 13.36 26.71 -21.98
N ASN A 215 14.05 27.64 -21.31
CA ASN A 215 15.45 27.55 -20.91
C ASN A 215 15.62 26.92 -19.52
N GLY A 216 14.54 26.71 -18.76
CA GLY A 216 14.56 26.16 -17.40
C GLY A 216 14.72 27.25 -16.32
N ARG A 217 14.52 28.53 -16.65
CA ARG A 217 14.48 29.60 -15.67
C ARG A 217 13.16 29.65 -14.98
N LEU A 218 13.16 29.90 -13.68
CA LEU A 218 11.98 29.94 -12.84
C LEU A 218 11.14 31.20 -13.13
N ILE A 219 9.89 31.03 -13.53
CA ILE A 219 8.93 32.11 -13.83
C ILE A 219 8.00 32.34 -12.64
N ALA A 220 7.49 31.27 -12.04
CA ALA A 220 6.58 31.33 -10.91
C ALA A 220 6.84 30.20 -9.92
N HIS A 221 6.80 30.54 -8.63
CA HIS A 221 7.00 29.63 -7.50
C HIS A 221 6.25 30.18 -6.29
N PRO A 222 5.71 29.36 -5.36
CA PRO A 222 5.09 29.85 -4.12
C PRO A 222 6.05 30.74 -3.30
N ASP A 223 7.31 30.40 -3.23
CA ASP A 223 8.34 31.27 -2.70
C ASP A 223 8.83 32.25 -3.79
N ILE A 224 8.32 33.46 -3.76
CA ILE A 224 8.66 34.51 -4.71
C ILE A 224 10.14 34.89 -4.68
N SER A 225 10.85 34.68 -3.56
CA SER A 225 12.26 35.01 -3.42
C SER A 225 13.15 34.24 -4.41
N LEU A 226 12.75 33.00 -4.73
CA LEU A 226 13.44 32.16 -5.72
C LEU A 226 13.27 32.71 -7.14
N VAL A 227 12.06 33.21 -7.44
CA VAL A 227 11.75 33.81 -8.74
C VAL A 227 12.54 35.10 -8.94
N LEU A 228 12.55 35.95 -7.92
CA LEU A 228 13.29 37.24 -7.97
C LEU A 228 14.81 37.08 -8.10
N ARG A 229 15.36 35.95 -7.60
CA ARG A 229 16.78 35.59 -7.79
C ARG A 229 17.09 35.08 -9.19
N ASN A 230 16.08 35.02 -10.09
CA ASN A 230 16.24 34.47 -11.43
C ASN A 230 16.85 33.06 -11.41
N THR A 231 16.30 32.20 -10.53
CA THR A 231 16.82 30.85 -10.27
C THR A 231 16.81 30.00 -11.55
N ASP A 232 17.94 29.43 -11.90
CA ASP A 232 18.06 28.48 -13.00
C ASP A 232 17.83 27.04 -12.50
N MET A 233 16.77 26.40 -12.98
CA MET A 233 16.41 25.03 -12.65
C MET A 233 16.81 24.03 -13.76
N SER A 234 17.50 24.47 -14.81
CA SER A 234 17.91 23.64 -15.96
C SER A 234 18.78 22.44 -15.56
N GLY A 235 19.48 22.54 -14.41
CA GLY A 235 20.30 21.49 -13.85
C GLY A 235 19.52 20.33 -13.23
N LEU A 236 18.24 20.52 -12.89
CA LEU A 236 17.42 19.50 -12.23
C LEU A 236 17.04 18.37 -13.20
N PRO A 237 17.08 17.10 -12.75
CA PRO A 237 16.77 15.95 -13.62
C PRO A 237 15.38 16.02 -14.25
N GLN A 238 14.35 16.44 -13.48
CA GLN A 238 12.97 16.56 -13.93
C GLN A 238 12.81 17.66 -15.01
N VAL A 239 13.52 18.76 -14.87
CA VAL A 239 13.49 19.86 -15.86
C VAL A 239 14.17 19.44 -17.15
N ARG A 240 15.26 18.70 -17.06
CA ARG A 240 15.95 18.11 -18.21
C ARG A 240 15.08 17.10 -18.94
N ALA A 241 14.49 16.14 -18.18
CA ALA A 241 13.59 15.14 -18.73
C ALA A 241 12.35 15.77 -19.38
N GLY A 242 11.80 16.83 -18.77
CA GLY A 242 10.65 17.54 -19.35
C GLY A 242 10.94 18.20 -20.70
N ARG A 243 12.20 18.44 -21.08
CA ARG A 243 12.59 19.02 -22.38
C ARG A 243 12.59 18.00 -23.52
N GLU A 244 12.70 16.71 -23.21
CA GLU A 244 12.69 15.66 -24.23
C GLU A 244 11.24 15.33 -24.63
N PRO A 245 10.88 15.40 -25.93
CA PRO A 245 9.50 15.22 -26.38
C PRO A 245 8.92 13.84 -26.10
N GLN A 246 9.75 12.85 -25.80
CA GLN A 246 9.39 11.45 -25.62
C GLN A 246 9.68 10.87 -24.23
N ALA A 247 10.29 11.64 -23.34
CA ALA A 247 10.51 11.16 -21.97
C ALA A 247 9.18 11.06 -21.26
N ALA A 248 8.57 9.86 -21.37
CA ALA A 248 7.51 9.31 -20.54
C ALA A 248 6.61 10.34 -19.84
N ALA A 249 5.73 10.95 -20.62
CA ALA A 249 4.62 11.76 -20.08
C ALA A 249 3.75 10.99 -19.07
N ASP A 250 3.97 9.69 -18.89
CA ASP A 250 3.17 8.79 -18.07
C ASP A 250 3.74 8.46 -16.68
N GLN A 251 4.95 8.93 -16.34
CA GLN A 251 5.54 8.60 -15.05
C GLN A 251 5.91 9.85 -14.27
N SER A 252 5.36 9.99 -13.06
CA SER A 252 5.94 10.90 -12.08
C SER A 252 7.36 10.38 -11.77
N LEU A 253 8.36 11.21 -12.13
CA LEU A 253 9.76 10.88 -11.93
C LEU A 253 10.14 11.14 -10.47
N ALA A 254 10.85 10.19 -9.87
CA ALA A 254 11.56 10.48 -8.63
C ALA A 254 12.65 11.52 -8.96
N ALA A 255 12.55 12.68 -8.34
CA ALA A 255 13.37 13.86 -8.62
C ALA A 255 13.88 14.46 -7.30
N VAL A 256 14.59 15.55 -7.36
CA VAL A 256 15.02 16.31 -6.18
C VAL A 256 14.56 17.76 -6.31
N ASP A 257 14.08 18.34 -5.23
CA ASP A 257 13.76 19.76 -5.16
C ASP A 257 15.03 20.61 -5.14
N LEU A 258 14.85 21.94 -5.15
CA LEU A 258 15.97 22.88 -5.02
C LEU A 258 16.77 22.74 -3.71
N GLY A 259 16.17 22.17 -2.68
CA GLY A 259 16.79 21.88 -1.37
C GLY A 259 17.49 20.51 -1.31
N GLY A 260 17.48 19.74 -2.41
CA GLY A 260 18.04 18.39 -2.45
C GLY A 260 17.16 17.31 -1.82
N LYS A 261 15.91 17.62 -1.45
CA LYS A 261 14.96 16.62 -0.92
C LYS A 261 14.35 15.80 -2.05
N PRO A 262 14.17 14.49 -1.87
CA PRO A 262 13.54 13.65 -2.87
C PRO A 262 12.05 13.97 -3.00
N VAL A 263 11.61 14.22 -4.24
CA VAL A 263 10.21 14.54 -4.60
C VAL A 263 9.73 13.66 -5.73
N LEU A 264 8.41 13.49 -5.80
CA LEU A 264 7.73 13.01 -7.01
C LEU A 264 7.35 14.24 -7.83
N SER A 265 7.74 14.28 -9.09
CA SER A 265 7.50 15.42 -9.98
C SER A 265 6.73 14.98 -11.20
N ALA A 266 5.64 15.69 -11.52
CA ALA A 266 4.93 15.60 -12.78
C ALA A 266 4.95 16.95 -13.49
N HIS A 267 4.83 16.95 -14.82
CA HIS A 267 4.87 18.20 -15.56
C HIS A 267 3.86 18.23 -16.71
N ALA A 268 3.51 19.45 -17.13
CA ALA A 268 2.72 19.72 -18.31
C ALA A 268 3.27 20.93 -19.07
N THR A 269 3.13 20.92 -20.40
CA THR A 269 3.61 22.00 -21.27
C THR A 269 2.51 23.04 -21.48
N VAL A 270 2.88 24.30 -21.35
CA VAL A 270 2.02 25.46 -21.62
C VAL A 270 2.21 25.92 -23.07
N ALA A 271 1.24 25.61 -23.91
CA ALA A 271 1.21 26.15 -25.29
C ALA A 271 0.64 27.58 -25.29
N PRO A 272 1.10 28.48 -26.17
CA PRO A 272 2.16 28.29 -27.16
C PRO A 272 3.57 28.66 -26.65
N LEU A 273 3.72 29.03 -25.38
CA LEU A 273 4.93 29.60 -24.79
C LEU A 273 6.09 28.59 -24.63
N ASN A 274 5.82 27.31 -24.75
CA ASN A 274 6.77 26.22 -24.47
C ASN A 274 7.30 26.22 -23.01
N TRP A 275 6.57 26.88 -22.10
CA TRP A 275 6.86 26.81 -20.67
C TRP A 275 6.37 25.47 -20.10
N ARG A 276 6.88 25.11 -18.92
CA ARG A 276 6.49 23.89 -18.25
C ARG A 276 6.05 24.18 -16.83
N VAL A 277 4.89 23.64 -16.48
CA VAL A 277 4.41 23.60 -15.11
C VAL A 277 4.87 22.29 -14.51
N PHE A 278 5.60 22.35 -13.42
CA PHE A 278 5.94 21.22 -12.60
C PHE A 278 5.08 21.21 -11.34
N VAL A 279 4.68 20.02 -10.94
CA VAL A 279 3.97 19.77 -9.68
C VAL A 279 4.78 18.75 -8.89
N GLU A 280 5.27 19.15 -7.73
CA GLU A 280 6.17 18.38 -6.89
C GLU A 280 5.53 18.05 -5.55
N LEU A 281 5.74 16.81 -5.09
CA LEU A 281 5.28 16.33 -3.80
C LEU A 281 6.44 15.60 -3.11
N PRO A 282 6.79 15.95 -1.85
CA PRO A 282 7.82 15.23 -1.10
C PRO A 282 7.51 13.73 -1.02
N ILE A 283 8.52 12.89 -1.28
CA ILE A 283 8.35 11.42 -1.27
C ILE A 283 7.85 10.92 0.08
N SER A 284 8.31 11.52 1.17
CA SER A 284 7.85 11.18 2.53
C SER A 284 6.34 11.36 2.71
N GLU A 285 5.78 12.41 2.11
CA GLU A 285 4.35 12.69 2.17
C GLU A 285 3.57 11.85 1.16
N ALA A 286 4.09 11.70 -0.05
CA ALA A 286 3.47 10.89 -1.10
C ALA A 286 3.23 9.45 -0.65
N TYR A 287 4.15 8.86 0.12
CA TYR A 287 4.05 7.49 0.60
C TYR A 287 3.55 7.35 2.05
N ALA A 288 3.27 8.45 2.76
CA ALA A 288 2.72 8.39 4.11
C ALA A 288 1.41 7.56 4.22
N PRO A 289 0.41 7.71 3.33
CA PRO A 289 -0.78 6.88 3.34
C PRO A 289 -0.48 5.40 3.10
N LEU A 290 0.53 5.11 2.26
CA LEU A 290 0.98 3.74 1.97
C LEU A 290 1.60 3.09 3.21
N TYR A 291 2.48 3.78 3.93
CA TYR A 291 3.05 3.29 5.19
C TYR A 291 1.98 2.99 6.23
N ASN A 292 0.97 3.86 6.36
CA ASN A 292 -0.15 3.65 7.28
C ASN A 292 -1.00 2.44 6.86
N SER A 293 -1.23 2.24 5.58
CA SER A 293 -1.94 1.06 5.05
C SER A 293 -1.14 -0.23 5.30
N ILE A 294 0.15 -0.24 4.99
CA ILE A 294 1.04 -1.39 5.25
C ILE A 294 1.08 -1.71 6.76
N MET A 295 1.22 -0.71 7.62
CA MET A 295 1.23 -0.92 9.06
C MET A 295 -0.08 -1.53 9.56
N ARG A 296 -1.23 -1.03 9.09
CA ARG A 296 -2.54 -1.60 9.41
C ARG A 296 -2.66 -3.05 8.94
N SER A 297 -2.28 -3.33 7.71
CA SER A 297 -2.29 -4.70 7.15
C SER A 297 -1.34 -5.64 7.92
N ALA A 298 -0.17 -5.16 8.32
CA ALA A 298 0.78 -5.92 9.12
C ALA A 298 0.21 -6.26 10.52
N VAL A 299 -0.45 -5.31 11.18
CA VAL A 299 -1.10 -5.55 12.49
C VAL A 299 -2.23 -6.57 12.35
N LEU A 300 -3.07 -6.45 11.31
CA LEU A 300 -4.15 -7.41 11.06
C LEU A 300 -3.60 -8.80 10.73
N LEU A 301 -2.53 -8.90 9.96
CA LEU A 301 -1.86 -10.16 9.67
C LEU A 301 -1.30 -10.82 10.94
N LEU A 302 -0.63 -10.05 11.79
CA LEU A 302 -0.12 -10.56 13.06
C LEU A 302 -1.24 -11.03 13.99
N ALA A 303 -2.35 -10.29 14.06
CA ALA A 303 -3.52 -10.69 14.84
C ALA A 303 -4.14 -12.00 14.29
N ALA A 304 -4.27 -12.13 12.97
CA ALA A 304 -4.76 -13.34 12.32
C ALA A 304 -3.84 -14.55 12.55
N LEU A 305 -2.52 -14.36 12.49
CA LEU A 305 -1.54 -15.40 12.80
C LEU A 305 -1.61 -15.85 14.27
N ALA A 306 -1.75 -14.89 15.19
CA ALA A 306 -1.94 -15.18 16.61
C ALA A 306 -3.24 -15.98 16.83
N LEU A 307 -4.34 -15.56 16.21
CA LEU A 307 -5.62 -16.25 16.29
C LEU A 307 -5.51 -17.68 15.74
N ALA A 308 -4.89 -17.87 14.58
CA ALA A 308 -4.67 -19.18 13.97
C ALA A 308 -3.81 -20.09 14.88
N PHE A 309 -2.77 -19.53 15.51
CA PHE A 309 -1.95 -20.26 16.47
C PHE A 309 -2.73 -20.71 17.70
N PHE A 310 -3.52 -19.82 18.32
CA PHE A 310 -4.34 -20.18 19.47
C PHE A 310 -5.46 -21.17 19.11
N ALA A 311 -6.11 -20.97 17.95
CA ALA A 311 -7.09 -21.92 17.43
C ALA A 311 -6.48 -23.32 17.21
N GLY A 312 -5.28 -23.37 16.61
CA GLY A 312 -4.53 -24.61 16.43
C GLY A 312 -4.19 -25.30 17.76
N LEU A 313 -3.78 -24.54 18.78
CA LEU A 313 -3.55 -25.07 20.13
C LEU A 313 -4.84 -25.57 20.77
N PHE A 314 -5.93 -24.87 20.62
CA PHE A 314 -7.24 -25.24 21.16
C PHE A 314 -7.74 -26.55 20.53
N LEU A 315 -7.79 -26.64 19.21
CA LEU A 315 -8.18 -27.85 18.50
C LEU A 315 -7.27 -29.04 18.88
N ALA A 316 -5.99 -28.79 18.97
CA ALA A 316 -5.04 -29.81 19.35
C ALA A 316 -5.29 -30.34 20.76
N ARG A 317 -5.65 -29.48 21.72
CA ARG A 317 -6.02 -29.92 23.06
C ARG A 317 -7.34 -30.70 23.06
N GLN A 318 -8.30 -30.25 22.29
CA GLN A 318 -9.63 -30.86 22.26
C GLN A 318 -9.63 -32.25 21.58
N MET A 319 -8.79 -32.49 20.56
CA MET A 319 -8.77 -33.75 19.83
C MET A 319 -7.65 -34.73 20.29
N VAL A 320 -6.42 -34.22 20.40
CA VAL A 320 -5.27 -35.12 20.58
C VAL A 320 -5.13 -35.63 22.01
N VAL A 321 -5.53 -34.86 23.01
CA VAL A 321 -5.48 -35.29 24.42
C VAL A 321 -6.42 -36.47 24.68
N PRO A 322 -7.72 -36.42 24.28
CA PRO A 322 -8.64 -37.54 24.42
C PRO A 322 -8.18 -38.78 23.63
N ILE A 323 -7.74 -38.63 22.39
CA ILE A 323 -7.24 -39.75 21.57
C ILE A 323 -6.07 -40.47 22.27
N ARG A 324 -5.17 -39.72 22.91
CA ARG A 324 -4.10 -40.32 23.69
C ARG A 324 -4.56 -41.04 24.95
N ALA A 325 -5.59 -40.48 25.62
CA ALA A 325 -6.18 -41.15 26.78
C ALA A 325 -6.79 -42.48 26.37
N LEU A 326 -7.50 -42.54 25.24
CA LEU A 326 -7.99 -43.78 24.62
C LEU A 326 -6.87 -44.76 24.30
N HIS A 327 -5.83 -44.29 23.61
CA HIS A 327 -4.72 -45.17 23.25
C HIS A 327 -3.98 -45.77 24.49
N ASN A 328 -3.70 -44.93 25.49
CA ASN A 328 -3.04 -45.36 26.71
C ASN A 328 -3.94 -46.30 27.56
N GLY A 329 -5.24 -45.99 27.64
CA GLY A 329 -6.23 -46.82 28.33
C GLY A 329 -6.39 -48.19 27.66
N ALA A 330 -6.52 -48.22 26.34
CA ALA A 330 -6.57 -49.46 25.57
C ALA A 330 -5.30 -50.30 25.73
N ALA A 331 -4.13 -49.68 25.73
CA ALA A 331 -2.84 -50.35 25.94
C ALA A 331 -2.69 -50.93 27.38
N ARG A 332 -3.30 -50.32 28.39
CA ARG A 332 -3.36 -50.84 29.76
C ARG A 332 -4.28 -52.05 29.87
N ILE A 333 -5.49 -51.91 29.31
CA ILE A 333 -6.45 -53.02 29.24
C ILE A 333 -5.84 -54.24 28.52
N GLY A 334 -5.15 -54.00 27.37
CA GLY A 334 -4.48 -55.06 26.62
C GLY A 334 -3.30 -55.74 27.36
N ARG A 335 -2.75 -55.10 28.39
CA ARG A 335 -1.73 -55.69 29.28
C ARG A 335 -2.29 -56.39 30.49
N GLY A 336 -3.63 -56.53 30.57
CA GLY A 336 -4.28 -57.23 31.64
C GLY A 336 -4.80 -56.35 32.79
N ASP A 337 -4.63 -55.01 32.74
CA ASP A 337 -5.22 -54.11 33.73
C ASP A 337 -6.71 -53.86 33.39
N LEU A 338 -7.55 -54.88 33.58
CA LEU A 338 -8.97 -54.84 33.23
C LEU A 338 -9.79 -53.94 34.20
N GLY A 339 -9.23 -53.55 35.34
CA GLY A 339 -9.82 -52.61 36.27
C GLY A 339 -9.71 -51.15 35.87
N HIS A 340 -8.80 -50.82 34.94
CA HIS A 340 -8.65 -49.44 34.46
C HIS A 340 -9.87 -48.96 33.72
N ARG A 341 -10.30 -47.73 34.01
CA ARG A 341 -11.39 -47.04 33.30
C ARG A 341 -10.85 -45.81 32.60
N ILE A 342 -11.24 -45.63 31.32
CA ILE A 342 -10.89 -44.49 30.50
C ILE A 342 -11.93 -43.38 30.84
N SER A 343 -11.44 -42.20 31.31
CA SER A 343 -12.29 -41.06 31.59
C SER A 343 -11.96 -39.93 30.59
N ILE A 344 -12.90 -39.69 29.71
CA ILE A 344 -12.86 -38.60 28.70
C ILE A 344 -14.15 -37.83 28.86
N ARG A 345 -14.05 -36.49 28.81
CA ARG A 345 -15.19 -35.57 28.87
C ARG A 345 -15.07 -34.59 27.74
N THR A 346 -15.53 -34.98 26.56
CA THR A 346 -15.48 -34.15 25.35
C THR A 346 -16.87 -33.85 24.80
N SER A 347 -17.92 -34.53 25.32
CA SER A 347 -19.31 -34.42 24.87
C SER A 347 -19.47 -34.66 23.35
N ASP A 348 -18.62 -35.53 22.79
CA ASP A 348 -18.60 -35.92 21.38
C ASP A 348 -18.40 -37.44 21.22
N GLU A 349 -18.13 -37.88 20.01
CA GLU A 349 -17.93 -39.30 19.64
C GLU A 349 -16.73 -39.93 20.36
N LEU A 350 -15.74 -39.13 20.83
CA LEU A 350 -14.58 -39.64 21.58
C LEU A 350 -14.96 -40.07 23.00
N GLU A 351 -15.89 -39.38 23.63
CA GLU A 351 -16.45 -39.78 24.93
C GLU A 351 -17.26 -41.08 24.78
N ALA A 352 -18.15 -41.14 23.76
CA ALA A 352 -18.90 -42.36 23.47
C ALA A 352 -18.01 -43.58 23.20
N LEU A 353 -16.90 -43.38 22.48
CA LEU A 353 -15.88 -44.42 22.24
C LEU A 353 -15.20 -44.86 23.53
N GLY A 354 -14.90 -43.92 24.42
CA GLY A 354 -14.35 -44.21 25.75
C GLY A 354 -15.26 -45.10 26.58
N ASP A 355 -16.55 -44.82 26.56
CA ASP A 355 -17.58 -45.60 27.24
C ASP A 355 -17.71 -47.03 26.69
N GLU A 356 -17.63 -47.19 25.36
CA GLU A 356 -17.63 -48.53 24.76
C GLU A 356 -16.37 -49.33 25.13
N PHE A 357 -15.20 -48.69 25.19
CA PHE A 357 -13.99 -49.35 25.74
C PHE A 357 -14.15 -49.75 27.19
N ASN A 358 -14.79 -48.93 28.03
CA ASN A 358 -15.06 -49.27 29.44
C ASN A 358 -16.03 -50.45 29.58
N LYS A 359 -17.10 -50.50 28.75
CA LYS A 359 -18.04 -51.63 28.69
C LYS A 359 -17.34 -52.91 28.26
N MET A 360 -16.49 -52.87 27.26
CA MET A 360 -15.67 -53.99 26.78
C MET A 360 -14.76 -54.51 27.88
N ALA A 361 -14.05 -53.61 28.58
CA ALA A 361 -13.15 -53.99 29.69
C ALA A 361 -13.93 -54.65 30.82
N ALA A 362 -15.15 -54.17 31.17
CA ALA A 362 -15.98 -54.75 32.18
C ALA A 362 -16.44 -56.19 31.81
N ARG A 363 -16.89 -56.41 30.56
CA ARG A 363 -17.26 -57.76 30.06
C ARG A 363 -16.06 -58.73 30.05
N LEU A 364 -14.87 -58.25 29.65
CA LEU A 364 -13.64 -59.06 29.73
C LEU A 364 -13.30 -59.45 31.18
N GLN A 365 -13.38 -58.51 32.11
CA GLN A 365 -13.11 -58.71 33.52
C GLN A 365 -14.06 -59.80 34.10
N GLU A 366 -15.36 -59.69 33.79
CA GLU A 366 -16.38 -60.68 34.22
C GLU A 366 -16.11 -62.05 33.61
N SER A 367 -15.75 -62.10 32.31
CA SER A 367 -15.43 -63.37 31.64
C SER A 367 -14.18 -64.05 32.25
N TYR A 368 -13.12 -63.27 32.55
CA TYR A 368 -11.92 -63.80 33.22
C TYR A 368 -12.25 -64.32 34.64
N ALA A 369 -13.01 -63.58 35.43
CA ALA A 369 -13.42 -64.01 36.78
C ALA A 369 -14.25 -65.30 36.72
N THR A 370 -15.19 -65.43 35.77
CA THR A 370 -15.97 -66.64 35.54
C THR A 370 -15.10 -67.81 35.12
N LEU A 371 -14.12 -67.56 34.25
CA LEU A 371 -13.19 -68.62 33.79
C LEU A 371 -12.29 -69.08 34.95
N GLU A 372 -11.78 -68.19 35.76
CA GLU A 372 -10.94 -68.47 36.92
C GLU A 372 -11.71 -69.34 37.93
N HIS A 373 -12.95 -68.97 38.24
CA HIS A 373 -13.85 -69.75 39.08
C HIS A 373 -14.12 -71.17 38.52
N LYS A 374 -14.38 -71.26 37.20
CA LYS A 374 -14.52 -72.57 36.53
C LYS A 374 -13.27 -73.43 36.57
N VAL A 375 -12.12 -72.80 36.40
CA VAL A 375 -10.83 -73.53 36.50
C VAL A 375 -10.59 -74.00 37.91
N GLU A 376 -10.87 -73.19 38.93
CA GLU A 376 -10.73 -73.59 40.34
C GLU A 376 -11.70 -74.75 40.70
N GLU A 377 -12.98 -74.62 40.25
CA GLU A 377 -13.95 -75.67 40.45
C GLU A 377 -13.53 -76.99 39.76
N ARG A 378 -13.02 -76.94 38.53
CA ARG A 378 -12.51 -78.12 37.80
C ARG A 378 -11.26 -78.68 38.44
N THR A 379 -10.37 -77.86 38.91
CA THR A 379 -9.17 -78.32 39.64
C THR A 379 -9.54 -79.05 40.91
N ARG A 380 -10.48 -78.50 41.70
CA ARG A 380 -11.02 -79.15 42.90
C ARG A 380 -11.73 -80.45 42.59
N GLN A 381 -12.55 -80.56 41.54
CA GLN A 381 -13.15 -81.78 41.08
C GLN A 381 -12.11 -82.84 40.71
N LEU A 382 -11.07 -82.44 40.00
CA LEU A 382 -9.94 -83.35 39.65
C LEU A 382 -9.17 -83.84 40.86
N GLU A 383 -8.92 -82.99 41.87
CA GLU A 383 -8.27 -83.40 43.14
C GLU A 383 -9.12 -84.39 43.88
N VAL A 384 -10.42 -84.22 44.02
CA VAL A 384 -11.37 -85.16 44.66
C VAL A 384 -11.37 -86.48 43.89
N ALA A 385 -11.49 -86.42 42.55
CA ALA A 385 -11.47 -87.66 41.75
C ALA A 385 -10.15 -88.39 41.84
N ASN A 386 -9.04 -87.71 41.90
CA ASN A 386 -7.65 -88.29 42.03
C ASN A 386 -7.43 -88.93 43.41
N LEU A 387 -7.97 -88.27 44.50
CA LEU A 387 -7.97 -88.84 45.84
C LEU A 387 -8.84 -90.12 45.92
N ALA A 388 -10.03 -90.14 45.31
CA ALA A 388 -10.89 -91.30 45.23
C ALA A 388 -10.24 -92.43 44.44
N LYS A 389 -9.58 -92.16 43.31
CA LYS A 389 -8.82 -93.11 42.52
C LYS A 389 -7.63 -93.69 43.32
N SER A 390 -6.90 -92.88 44.06
CA SER A 390 -5.77 -93.25 44.86
C SER A 390 -6.20 -94.16 46.03
N ARG A 391 -7.35 -93.82 46.70
CA ARG A 391 -7.95 -94.65 47.75
C ARG A 391 -8.44 -95.96 47.19
N PHE A 392 -9.07 -95.99 46.03
CA PHE A 392 -9.51 -97.21 45.36
C PHE A 392 -8.32 -98.15 45.03
N LEU A 393 -7.24 -97.57 44.45
CA LEU A 393 -5.99 -98.35 44.16
C LEU A 393 -5.35 -98.85 45.41
N ALA A 394 -5.34 -98.07 46.52
CA ALA A 394 -4.79 -98.54 47.81
C ALA A 394 -5.63 -99.68 48.40
N ALA A 395 -6.99 -99.56 48.34
CA ALA A 395 -7.87 -100.68 48.80
C ALA A 395 -7.77 -101.96 47.94
N ALA A 396 -7.73 -101.77 46.61
CA ALA A 396 -7.53 -102.89 45.68
C ALA A 396 -6.11 -103.59 45.90
N SER A 397 -5.09 -102.81 46.17
CA SER A 397 -3.74 -103.36 46.49
C SER A 397 -3.66 -104.04 47.83
N HIS A 398 -4.54 -103.61 48.80
CA HIS A 398 -4.64 -104.28 50.11
C HIS A 398 -5.39 -105.61 49.97
N ASP A 399 -6.52 -105.65 49.23
CA ASP A 399 -7.29 -106.87 49.02
C ASP A 399 -6.50 -107.97 48.24
N LEU A 400 -5.66 -107.56 47.29
CA LEU A 400 -4.75 -108.47 46.53
C LEU A 400 -3.56 -109.03 47.38
N ARG A 401 -3.28 -108.49 48.57
CA ARG A 401 -2.22 -108.97 49.49
C ARG A 401 -2.78 -109.82 50.61
N GLN A 402 -4.08 -110.15 50.76
CA GLN A 402 -4.55 -111.09 51.72
C GLN A 402 -4.23 -112.53 51.24
N PRO A 403 -3.47 -113.28 52.05
CA PRO A 403 -3.18 -114.70 51.73
C PRO A 403 -4.42 -115.51 51.99
N THR A 404 -4.83 -116.33 51.02
CA THR A 404 -5.86 -117.38 51.15
C THR A 404 -5.38 -118.43 52.16
N THR A 405 -5.81 -118.30 53.41
CA THR A 405 -5.68 -119.42 54.38
C THR A 405 -6.69 -120.46 54.05
N THR A 406 -6.31 -121.50 53.39
CA THR A 406 -7.08 -122.70 53.26
C THR A 406 -7.01 -123.47 54.59
N PRO A 407 -8.08 -123.91 55.26
CA PRO A 407 -8.01 -124.75 56.41
C PRO A 407 -7.73 -126.21 56.01
N PRO A 408 -6.94 -127.00 56.81
CA PRO A 408 -6.70 -128.37 56.49
C PRO A 408 -7.89 -129.23 56.79
N LEU A 409 -8.23 -130.12 55.88
CA LEU A 409 -9.19 -131.24 56.10
C LEU A 409 -8.46 -132.29 56.86
N LEU A 410 -9.06 -132.75 58.02
CA LEU A 410 -8.79 -133.90 58.82
C LEU A 410 -9.47 -135.18 58.28
N VAL A 411 -8.71 -136.25 58.27
CA VAL A 411 -8.80 -137.69 58.24
C VAL A 411 -8.34 -138.30 57.00
#